data_ead192004bd974a2c533048feb518e3c
#
_entry.id   ead192004bd974a2c533048feb518e3c
#
_cell.length_a   1.000
_cell.length_b   1.000
_cell.length_c   1.000
_cell.angle_alpha   90.00
_cell.angle_beta   90.00
_cell.angle_gamma   90.00
#
_symmetry.space_group_name_H-M   'P 1'
#
loop_
_entity.id
_entity.type
_entity.pdbx_description
1 polymer ?
#
loop_
_entity_poly.entity_id
_entity_poly.type
_entity_poly.pdbx_seq_one_letter_code
_entity_poly.pdbx_strand_id
1 'polypeptide(L)'
;MTDINEDVFKFPCDYPIKVFGLNQPNLIDTVSTIVERYVGKLHSNQITHKKSSKGKYVSVTIRIIATSRKQLDSINEELQNCPLVSYLL
;
A
#
# COMPACT_ATOMS: atom_id res chain seq x y z
N MET A 1 26.24 -12.58 7.90
CA MET A 1 24.91 -13.11 7.59
C MET A 1 24.33 -12.43 6.37
N THR A 2 23.86 -13.22 5.45
CA THR A 2 23.25 -12.68 4.26
C THR A 2 22.00 -11.88 4.57
N ASP A 3 21.78 -10.85 3.81
CA ASP A 3 20.55 -10.13 3.91
C ASP A 3 19.41 -10.99 3.34
N ILE A 4 18.66 -11.61 4.23
CA ILE A 4 17.62 -12.54 3.84
C ILE A 4 16.56 -11.87 2.96
N ASN A 5 16.32 -10.59 3.22
CA ASN A 5 15.30 -9.88 2.44
C ASN A 5 15.65 -9.77 0.98
N GLU A 6 16.91 -9.60 0.66
CA GLU A 6 17.32 -9.53 -0.73
C GLU A 6 17.20 -10.87 -1.43
N ASP A 7 17.36 -11.96 -0.70
CA ASP A 7 17.16 -13.29 -1.26
C ASP A 7 15.68 -13.58 -1.49
N VAL A 8 14.82 -13.09 -0.60
CA VAL A 8 13.38 -13.34 -0.67
C VAL A 8 12.72 -12.46 -1.72
N PHE A 9 13.09 -11.17 -1.75
CA PHE A 9 12.48 -10.23 -2.68
C PHE A 9 13.33 -10.10 -3.92
N LYS A 10 12.81 -10.60 -5.02
CA LYS A 10 13.45 -10.42 -6.32
C LYS A 10 12.66 -9.42 -7.11
N PHE A 11 13.29 -8.32 -7.45
CA PHE A 11 12.63 -7.24 -8.18
C PHE A 11 12.87 -7.37 -9.67
N PRO A 12 11.87 -7.00 -10.49
CA PRO A 12 10.55 -6.55 -10.09
C PRO A 12 9.69 -7.71 -9.58
N CYS A 13 8.78 -7.41 -8.67
CA CYS A 13 7.90 -8.44 -8.12
C CYS A 13 6.51 -7.89 -7.83
N ASP A 14 5.53 -8.78 -7.87
CA ASP A 14 4.15 -8.45 -7.53
C ASP A 14 4.07 -8.31 -6.01
N TYR A 15 3.65 -7.15 -5.53
CA TYR A 15 3.64 -6.85 -4.10
C TYR A 15 2.32 -6.20 -3.68
N PRO A 16 1.59 -6.81 -2.74
CA PRO A 16 0.38 -6.19 -2.22
C PRO A 16 0.71 -5.25 -1.07
N ILE A 17 0.27 -4.01 -1.20
CA ILE A 17 0.38 -3.02 -0.12
C ILE A 17 -0.95 -3.02 0.61
N LYS A 18 -0.93 -3.27 1.92
CA LYS A 18 -2.15 -3.32 2.73
C LYS A 18 -2.17 -2.18 3.73
N VAL A 19 -3.24 -1.41 3.69
CA VAL A 19 -3.42 -0.21 4.50
C VAL A 19 -4.71 -0.34 5.29
N PHE A 20 -4.67 0.03 6.56
CA PHE A 20 -5.84 0.10 7.41
C PHE A 20 -6.09 1.55 7.82
N GLY A 21 -7.34 1.98 7.74
CA GLY A 21 -7.72 3.31 8.18
C GLY A 21 -9.19 3.36 8.54
N LEU A 22 -9.62 4.51 9.06
CA LEU A 22 -11.02 4.74 9.32
C LEU A 22 -11.79 4.80 8.00
N ASN A 23 -13.04 4.35 8.03
CA ASN A 23 -13.88 4.34 6.85
C ASN A 23 -14.30 5.77 6.52
N GLN A 24 -13.51 6.44 5.70
CA GLN A 24 -13.75 7.80 5.26
C GLN A 24 -13.77 7.84 3.74
N PRO A 25 -14.57 8.73 3.15
CA PRO A 25 -14.76 8.71 1.70
C PRO A 25 -13.48 9.00 0.92
N ASN A 26 -12.51 9.69 1.51
CA ASN A 26 -11.28 10.05 0.79
C ASN A 26 -10.10 9.12 1.10
N LEU A 27 -10.32 8.07 1.89
CA LEU A 27 -9.21 7.17 2.26
C LEU A 27 -8.58 6.50 1.03
N ILE A 28 -9.41 5.86 0.22
CA ILE A 28 -8.92 5.10 -0.94
C ILE A 28 -8.24 6.03 -1.93
N ASP A 29 -8.84 7.18 -2.22
CA ASP A 29 -8.27 8.14 -3.16
C ASP A 29 -6.92 8.66 -2.67
N THR A 30 -6.83 8.99 -1.40
CA THR A 30 -5.59 9.53 -0.83
C THR A 30 -4.47 8.49 -0.88
N VAL A 31 -4.77 7.26 -0.45
CA VAL A 31 -3.79 6.19 -0.45
C VAL A 31 -3.35 5.86 -1.88
N SER A 32 -4.30 5.79 -2.81
CA SER A 32 -3.99 5.52 -4.21
C SER A 32 -3.10 6.60 -4.81
N THR A 33 -3.38 7.85 -4.50
CA THR A 33 -2.57 8.97 -4.99
C THR A 33 -1.13 8.88 -4.50
N ILE A 34 -0.95 8.52 -3.23
CA ILE A 34 0.40 8.35 -2.68
C ILE A 34 1.15 7.27 -3.44
N VAL A 35 0.52 6.12 -3.63
CA VAL A 35 1.17 5.00 -4.32
C VAL A 35 1.46 5.34 -5.77
N GLU A 36 0.57 6.06 -6.44
CA GLU A 36 0.76 6.42 -7.85
C GLU A 36 1.97 7.31 -8.08
N ARG A 37 2.39 8.05 -7.07
CA ARG A 37 3.62 8.85 -7.21
C ARG A 37 4.85 8.00 -7.45
N TYR A 38 4.81 6.74 -7.06
CA TYR A 38 5.97 5.85 -7.15
C TYR A 38 5.85 4.79 -8.21
N VAL A 39 4.63 4.44 -8.60
CA VAL A 39 4.43 3.31 -9.52
C VAL A 39 3.68 3.71 -10.80
N GLY A 40 3.26 4.98 -10.89
CA GLY A 40 2.45 5.42 -12.01
C GLY A 40 0.98 5.11 -11.79
N LYS A 41 0.18 5.34 -12.82
CA LYS A 41 -1.27 5.24 -12.71
C LYS A 41 -1.71 3.82 -12.39
N LEU A 42 -2.59 3.70 -11.40
CA LEU A 42 -3.16 2.43 -11.00
C LEU A 42 -4.46 2.17 -11.73
N HIS A 43 -4.70 0.91 -12.08
CA HIS A 43 -5.98 0.48 -12.62
C HIS A 43 -6.89 0.07 -11.48
N SER A 44 -8.19 0.19 -11.70
CA SER A 44 -9.17 -0.12 -10.65
C SER A 44 -9.07 -1.57 -10.16
N ASN A 45 -8.65 -2.49 -11.01
CA ASN A 45 -8.52 -3.88 -10.61
C ASN A 45 -7.29 -4.16 -9.73
N GLN A 46 -6.42 -3.18 -9.58
CA GLN A 46 -5.27 -3.29 -8.67
C GLN A 46 -5.62 -2.88 -7.25
N ILE A 47 -6.79 -2.27 -7.06
CA ILE A 47 -7.20 -1.72 -5.78
C ILE A 47 -8.43 -2.47 -5.30
N THR A 48 -8.32 -3.10 -4.13
CA THR A 48 -9.46 -3.74 -3.49
C THR A 48 -9.59 -3.20 -2.08
N HIS A 49 -10.79 -3.27 -1.54
CA HIS A 49 -11.01 -2.81 -0.17
C HIS A 49 -12.07 -3.66 0.50
N LYS A 50 -12.02 -3.69 1.83
CA LYS A 50 -12.98 -4.45 2.61
C LYS A 50 -13.26 -3.68 3.90
N LYS A 51 -14.55 -3.50 4.20
CA LYS A 51 -14.95 -2.86 5.44
C LYS A 51 -14.90 -3.87 6.59
N SER A 52 -14.60 -3.36 7.79
CA SER A 52 -14.70 -4.19 8.99
C SER A 52 -16.17 -4.54 9.24
N SER A 53 -16.39 -5.48 10.15
CA SER A 53 -17.73 -6.00 10.39
C SER A 53 -18.73 -4.91 10.78
N LYS A 54 -18.25 -3.85 11.45
CA LYS A 54 -19.11 -2.72 11.84
C LYS A 54 -18.97 -1.52 10.92
N GLY A 55 -18.17 -1.64 9.85
CA GLY A 55 -17.99 -0.57 8.89
C GLY A 55 -17.18 0.61 9.38
N LYS A 56 -16.56 0.51 10.55
CA LYS A 56 -15.79 1.62 11.11
C LYS A 56 -14.42 1.77 10.47
N TYR A 57 -13.82 0.65 10.09
CA TYR A 57 -12.49 0.61 9.48
C TYR A 57 -12.57 0.00 8.09
N VAL A 58 -11.59 0.34 7.27
CA VAL A 58 -11.47 -0.21 5.93
C VAL A 58 -10.04 -0.66 5.74
N SER A 59 -9.87 -1.86 5.19
CA SER A 59 -8.58 -2.32 4.70
C SER A 59 -8.53 -2.10 3.19
N VAL A 60 -7.46 -1.51 2.70
CA VAL A 60 -7.24 -1.26 1.29
C VAL A 60 -6.02 -2.05 0.87
N THR A 61 -6.17 -2.84 -0.18
CA THR A 61 -5.05 -3.59 -0.75
C THR A 61 -4.78 -3.05 -2.15
N ILE A 62 -3.53 -2.63 -2.38
CA ILE A 62 -3.11 -2.12 -3.67
C ILE A 62 -2.00 -3.02 -4.18
N ARG A 63 -2.24 -3.68 -5.30
CA ARG A 63 -1.24 -4.57 -5.90
C ARG A 63 -0.41 -3.78 -6.88
N ILE A 64 0.90 -3.81 -6.66
CA ILE A 64 1.84 -3.08 -7.51
C ILE A 64 2.93 -4.02 -7.99
N ILE A 65 3.65 -3.59 -9.01
CA ILE A 65 4.91 -4.22 -9.38
C ILE A 65 6.02 -3.41 -8.72
N ALA A 66 6.59 -3.96 -7.66
CA ALA A 66 7.66 -3.28 -6.94
C ALA A 66 8.96 -3.45 -7.72
N THR A 67 9.68 -2.36 -7.91
CA THR A 67 10.90 -2.37 -8.70
C THR A 67 12.16 -2.34 -7.84
N SER A 68 12.05 -1.94 -6.58
CA SER A 68 13.18 -1.91 -5.67
C SER A 68 12.69 -1.84 -4.23
N ARG A 69 13.60 -2.21 -3.32
CA ARG A 69 13.33 -2.08 -1.89
C ARG A 69 13.15 -0.62 -1.50
N LYS A 70 13.94 0.25 -2.09
CA LYS A 70 13.85 1.68 -1.82
C LYS A 70 12.48 2.23 -2.18
N GLN A 71 11.93 1.79 -3.30
CA GLN A 71 10.59 2.20 -3.71
C GLN A 71 9.56 1.82 -2.64
N LEU A 72 9.61 0.57 -2.17
CA LEU A 72 8.68 0.10 -1.15
C LEU A 72 8.82 0.88 0.16
N ASP A 73 10.06 1.13 0.58
CA ASP A 73 10.31 1.87 1.81
C ASP A 73 9.76 3.30 1.72
N SER A 74 9.92 3.94 0.56
CA SER A 74 9.41 5.29 0.36
C SER A 74 7.88 5.32 0.40
N ILE A 75 7.24 4.35 -0.25
CA ILE A 75 5.78 4.25 -0.22
C ILE A 75 5.30 4.05 1.21
N ASN A 76 5.91 3.12 1.94
CA ASN A 76 5.51 2.82 3.30
C ASN A 76 5.67 4.04 4.21
N GLU A 77 6.74 4.78 4.04
CA GLU A 77 6.99 5.96 4.86
C GLU A 77 5.91 7.02 4.62
N GLU A 78 5.57 7.29 3.36
CA GLU A 78 4.52 8.27 3.08
C GLU A 78 3.16 7.82 3.61
N LEU A 79 2.86 6.53 3.47
CA LEU A 79 1.59 6.01 3.96
C LEU A 79 1.52 6.10 5.49
N GLN A 80 2.61 5.80 6.18
CA GLN A 80 2.66 5.90 7.64
C GLN A 80 2.47 7.34 8.11
N ASN A 81 2.91 8.31 7.33
CA ASN A 81 2.76 9.72 7.67
C ASN A 81 1.40 10.29 7.27
N CYS A 82 0.58 9.52 6.58
CA CYS A 82 -0.73 9.96 6.16
C CYS A 82 -1.72 9.89 7.35
N PRO A 83 -2.38 11.00 7.69
CA PRO A 83 -3.28 10.99 8.86
C PRO A 83 -4.50 10.10 8.68
N LEU A 84 -4.85 9.72 7.46
CA LEU A 84 -5.98 8.83 7.22
C LEU A 84 -5.62 7.36 7.44
N VAL A 85 -4.34 7.05 7.50
CA VAL A 85 -3.86 5.68 7.65
C VAL A 85 -3.61 5.39 9.12
N SER A 86 -4.27 4.35 9.64
CA SER A 86 -4.08 3.95 11.03
C SER A 86 -2.83 3.10 11.16
N TYR A 87 -2.64 2.14 10.26
CA TYR A 87 -1.42 1.34 10.24
C TYR A 87 -1.30 0.58 8.93
N LEU A 88 -0.12 0.03 8.70
CA LEU A 88 0.20 -0.79 7.54
C LEU A 88 0.43 -2.22 7.95
N LEU A 89 0.15 -3.12 7.06
CA LEU A 89 0.50 -4.52 7.24
C LEU A 89 1.72 -4.92 6.43
#